data_ef24ba93409f36ad02bb14b0ebd4d16a
#
_entry.id   ef24ba93409f36ad02bb14b0ebd4d16a
#
_cell.length_a   1.000
_cell.length_b   1.000
_cell.length_c   1.000
_cell.angle_alpha   90.00
_cell.angle_beta   90.00
_cell.angle_gamma   90.00
#
_symmetry.space_group_name_H-M   'P 1'
#
loop_
_entity.id
_entity.type
_entity.pdbx_description
1 polymer ?
#
loop_
_entity_poly.entity_id
_entity_poly.type
_entity_poly.pdbx_seq_one_letter_code
_entity_poly.pdbx_strand_id
1 'polypeptide(L)'
;MKKKHPIEKLIEQGEGLNLDFKFEVSDAAKIARSLVAFANTDGGKLLIGVKDNGIIKGIKSEEEFYVIENAANNFCKPKVDFSSKEWSVKGKKVLEVSIPPSNKAPHKAPDKDGKLKAFFRFKDENILASGVQMKIWRKQHSTQNINITFDGVYKWLLEFLEKNSTISVDELINYTGITKHKAEDILSDLIVFDVVKMTVNRHETLFSISTLK
;
A
#
# COMPACT_ATOMS: atom_id res chain seq x y z
N MET A 1 -16.05 35.09 -5.12
CA MET A 1 -15.96 33.66 -5.53
C MET A 1 -16.48 32.79 -4.42
N LYS A 2 -17.48 31.92 -4.63
CA LYS A 2 -17.93 30.95 -3.61
C LYS A 2 -16.77 30.00 -3.28
N LYS A 3 -16.46 29.89 -1.99
CA LYS A 3 -15.40 29.00 -1.50
C LYS A 3 -15.79 27.53 -1.82
N LYS A 4 -15.00 26.83 -2.62
CA LYS A 4 -15.27 25.48 -3.08
C LYS A 4 -15.31 24.53 -1.88
N HIS A 5 -16.25 23.57 -1.89
CA HIS A 5 -16.40 22.60 -0.81
C HIS A 5 -15.15 21.72 -0.67
N PRO A 6 -14.69 21.35 0.55
CA PRO A 6 -13.50 20.51 0.74
C PRO A 6 -13.52 19.20 -0.06
N ILE A 7 -14.66 18.51 -0.08
CA ILE A 7 -14.84 17.26 -0.86
C ILE A 7 -14.69 17.50 -2.36
N GLU A 8 -15.21 18.61 -2.90
CA GLU A 8 -15.04 18.94 -4.32
C GLU A 8 -13.56 19.16 -4.68
N LYS A 9 -12.78 19.74 -3.76
CA LYS A 9 -11.34 19.89 -3.95
C LYS A 9 -10.58 18.55 -3.97
N LEU A 10 -10.99 17.60 -3.10
CA LEU A 10 -10.43 16.26 -3.13
C LEU A 10 -10.77 15.52 -4.42
N ILE A 11 -12.04 15.59 -4.86
CA ILE A 11 -12.47 14.95 -6.10
C ILE A 11 -11.70 15.47 -7.32
N GLU A 12 -11.37 16.76 -7.34
CA GLU A 12 -10.59 17.36 -8.44
C GLU A 12 -9.14 16.87 -8.51
N GLN A 13 -8.58 16.37 -7.40
CA GLN A 13 -7.26 15.75 -7.38
C GLN A 13 -7.27 14.39 -8.09
N GLY A 14 -8.46 13.75 -8.18
CA GLY A 14 -8.59 12.39 -8.69
C GLY A 14 -8.11 11.33 -7.71
N GLU A 15 -8.35 10.07 -8.07
CA GLU A 15 -7.80 8.93 -7.32
C GLU A 15 -6.28 8.85 -7.45
N GLY A 16 -5.62 8.30 -6.43
CA GLY A 16 -4.17 8.20 -6.39
C GLY A 16 -3.67 7.46 -5.16
N LEU A 17 -2.43 7.73 -4.79
CA LEU A 17 -1.77 7.06 -3.68
C LEU A 17 -2.54 7.20 -2.35
N ASN A 18 -3.05 8.41 -2.08
CA ASN A 18 -3.69 8.77 -0.80
C ASN A 18 -5.19 9.07 -0.92
N LEU A 19 -5.80 8.81 -2.07
CA LEU A 19 -7.22 9.08 -2.29
C LEU A 19 -7.84 8.01 -3.18
N ASP A 20 -9.02 7.51 -2.77
CA ASP A 20 -9.77 6.51 -3.53
C ASP A 20 -11.27 6.79 -3.41
N PHE A 21 -12.05 6.52 -4.48
CA PHE A 21 -13.49 6.75 -4.51
C PHE A 21 -14.22 5.43 -4.50
N LYS A 22 -15.35 5.39 -3.81
CA LYS A 22 -16.24 4.24 -3.81
C LYS A 22 -17.68 4.71 -3.94
N PHE A 23 -18.32 4.27 -5.01
CA PHE A 23 -19.73 4.62 -5.23
C PHE A 23 -20.61 4.10 -4.08
N GLU A 24 -20.38 2.87 -3.67
CA GLU A 24 -21.05 2.21 -2.53
C GLU A 24 -20.14 1.16 -1.91
N VAL A 25 -20.39 0.80 -0.66
CA VAL A 25 -19.63 -0.21 0.07
C VAL A 25 -20.60 -1.21 0.67
N SER A 26 -20.59 -2.46 0.16
CA SER A 26 -21.46 -3.56 0.63
C SER A 26 -20.67 -4.79 1.08
N ASP A 27 -19.36 -4.88 0.75
CA ASP A 27 -18.51 -6.02 1.02
C ASP A 27 -17.35 -5.60 1.93
N ALA A 28 -17.41 -6.01 3.20
CA ALA A 28 -16.40 -5.71 4.21
C ALA A 28 -15.02 -6.32 3.87
N ALA A 29 -14.97 -7.54 3.30
CA ALA A 29 -13.71 -8.16 2.92
C ALA A 29 -13.03 -7.42 1.76
N LYS A 30 -13.82 -6.92 0.81
CA LYS A 30 -13.31 -6.13 -0.31
C LYS A 30 -12.76 -4.78 0.15
N ILE A 31 -13.49 -4.06 1.00
CA ILE A 31 -13.03 -2.75 1.48
C ILE A 31 -11.86 -2.86 2.46
N ALA A 32 -11.77 -3.96 3.23
CA ALA A 32 -10.64 -4.22 4.12
C ALA A 32 -9.29 -4.17 3.37
N ARG A 33 -9.24 -4.61 2.10
CA ARG A 33 -8.03 -4.52 1.26
C ARG A 33 -7.60 -3.08 1.03
N SER A 34 -8.54 -2.15 0.82
CA SER A 34 -8.23 -0.72 0.69
C SER A 34 -7.77 -0.13 2.02
N LEU A 35 -8.42 -0.50 3.13
CA LEU A 35 -8.02 -0.02 4.47
C LEU A 35 -6.59 -0.45 4.81
N VAL A 36 -6.26 -1.74 4.63
CA VAL A 36 -4.89 -2.22 4.90
C VAL A 36 -3.88 -1.63 3.94
N ALA A 37 -4.25 -1.43 2.67
CA ALA A 37 -3.34 -0.85 1.69
C ALA A 37 -2.96 0.59 2.06
N PHE A 38 -3.91 1.42 2.47
CA PHE A 38 -3.62 2.76 2.98
C PHE A 38 -2.79 2.71 4.27
N ALA A 39 -3.19 1.89 5.25
CA ALA A 39 -2.47 1.78 6.52
C ALA A 39 -1.02 1.30 6.36
N ASN A 40 -0.76 0.44 5.39
CA ASN A 40 0.57 -0.09 5.07
C ASN A 40 1.43 0.84 4.20
N THR A 41 0.86 1.98 3.75
CA THR A 41 1.57 2.97 2.94
C THR A 41 1.55 4.32 3.69
N ASP A 42 1.28 5.39 3.02
CA ASP A 42 1.32 6.75 3.59
C ASP A 42 -0.03 7.19 4.17
N GLY A 43 -0.94 6.25 4.44
CA GLY A 43 -2.31 6.55 4.79
C GLY A 43 -3.10 7.08 3.60
N GLY A 44 -4.33 7.54 3.86
CA GLY A 44 -5.16 8.11 2.81
C GLY A 44 -6.61 8.27 3.18
N LYS A 45 -7.42 8.55 2.18
CA LYS A 45 -8.86 8.81 2.31
C LYS A 45 -9.66 7.98 1.33
N LEU A 46 -10.79 7.44 1.82
CA LEU A 46 -11.85 6.89 0.98
C LEU A 46 -13.02 7.88 0.97
N LEU A 47 -13.52 8.22 -0.21
CA LEU A 47 -14.76 8.99 -0.36
C LEU A 47 -15.87 8.05 -0.82
N ILE A 48 -16.79 7.74 0.09
CA ILE A 48 -17.93 6.86 -0.19
C ILE A 48 -19.11 7.71 -0.67
N GLY A 49 -19.82 7.25 -1.69
CA GLY A 49 -20.86 7.99 -2.38
C GLY A 49 -20.35 8.78 -3.60
N VAL A 50 -19.11 8.53 -4.01
CA VAL A 50 -18.46 9.14 -5.17
C VAL A 50 -18.09 8.06 -6.17
N LYS A 51 -18.40 8.25 -7.45
CA LYS A 51 -17.98 7.36 -8.55
C LYS A 51 -16.53 7.65 -8.95
N ASP A 52 -15.86 6.70 -9.60
CA ASP A 52 -14.47 6.82 -10.10
C ASP A 52 -14.26 8.04 -11.01
N ASN A 53 -15.32 8.49 -11.71
CA ASN A 53 -15.28 9.71 -12.53
C ASN A 53 -15.55 11.02 -11.74
N GLY A 54 -15.55 10.95 -10.41
CA GLY A 54 -15.77 12.10 -9.52
C GLY A 54 -17.24 12.55 -9.34
N ILE A 55 -18.19 11.86 -9.96
CA ILE A 55 -19.62 12.21 -9.80
C ILE A 55 -20.11 11.82 -8.41
N ILE A 56 -20.56 12.80 -7.63
CA ILE A 56 -21.17 12.59 -6.33
C ILE A 56 -22.57 12.02 -6.51
N LYS A 57 -22.80 10.82 -6.01
CA LYS A 57 -24.11 10.16 -5.94
C LYS A 57 -24.70 10.24 -4.53
N GLY A 58 -23.85 10.26 -3.52
CA GLY A 58 -24.19 10.20 -2.12
C GLY A 58 -24.27 8.76 -1.60
N ILE A 59 -24.08 8.58 -0.29
CA ILE A 59 -24.34 7.32 0.41
C ILE A 59 -25.84 7.06 0.50
N LYS A 60 -26.21 5.78 0.53
CA LYS A 60 -27.63 5.35 0.57
C LYS A 60 -28.19 5.36 2.00
N SER A 61 -27.36 4.95 2.95
CA SER A 61 -27.73 4.83 4.35
C SER A 61 -26.50 4.89 5.25
N GLU A 62 -26.71 4.81 6.56
CA GLU A 62 -25.60 4.67 7.52
C GLU A 62 -24.95 3.27 7.50
N GLU A 63 -25.51 2.33 6.76
CA GLU A 63 -24.97 0.96 6.65
C GLU A 63 -23.56 0.95 6.06
N GLU A 64 -23.24 1.87 5.14
CA GLU A 64 -21.89 1.98 4.59
C GLU A 64 -20.84 2.23 5.70
N PHE A 65 -21.16 3.02 6.71
CA PHE A 65 -20.29 3.21 7.87
C PHE A 65 -20.04 1.89 8.62
N TYR A 66 -21.11 1.14 8.90
CA TYR A 66 -20.99 -0.15 9.60
C TYR A 66 -20.21 -1.19 8.82
N VAL A 67 -20.28 -1.17 7.49
CA VAL A 67 -19.46 -2.04 6.64
C VAL A 67 -17.98 -1.68 6.77
N ILE A 68 -17.62 -0.38 6.81
CA ILE A 68 -16.24 0.07 7.03
C ILE A 68 -15.76 -0.33 8.42
N GLU A 69 -16.55 -0.10 9.46
CA GLU A 69 -16.22 -0.47 10.83
C GLU A 69 -15.99 -1.98 10.98
N ASN A 70 -16.88 -2.80 10.41
CA ASN A 70 -16.73 -4.23 10.35
C ASN A 70 -15.45 -4.65 9.60
N ALA A 71 -15.16 -4.03 8.47
CA ALA A 71 -13.94 -4.29 7.70
C ALA A 71 -12.68 -4.02 8.53
N ALA A 72 -12.62 -2.86 9.19
CA ALA A 72 -11.46 -2.45 9.97
C ALA A 72 -11.22 -3.36 11.19
N ASN A 73 -12.28 -3.75 11.90
CA ASN A 73 -12.19 -4.50 13.14
C ASN A 73 -12.07 -6.02 12.93
N ASN A 74 -12.80 -6.59 11.97
CA ASN A 74 -12.96 -8.04 11.83
C ASN A 74 -12.21 -8.62 10.63
N PHE A 75 -12.00 -7.85 9.57
CA PHE A 75 -11.33 -8.32 8.34
C PHE A 75 -9.89 -7.84 8.19
N CYS A 76 -9.45 -6.84 8.98
CA CYS A 76 -8.06 -6.39 9.04
C CYS A 76 -7.30 -7.07 10.19
N LYS A 77 -6.07 -7.56 9.93
CA LYS A 77 -5.21 -8.18 10.95
C LYS A 77 -3.77 -7.63 10.83
N PRO A 78 -3.28 -6.89 11.83
CA PRO A 78 -4.00 -6.25 12.94
C PRO A 78 -5.16 -5.39 12.46
N LYS A 79 -6.08 -5.01 13.36
CA LYS A 79 -7.15 -4.06 13.01
C LYS A 79 -6.55 -2.73 12.53
N VAL A 80 -7.28 -2.06 11.63
CA VAL A 80 -6.88 -0.75 11.09
C VAL A 80 -7.65 0.35 11.82
N ASP A 81 -6.93 1.34 12.31
CA ASP A 81 -7.53 2.53 12.89
C ASP A 81 -7.97 3.49 11.78
N PHE A 82 -9.13 4.13 11.95
CA PHE A 82 -9.64 5.13 11.01
C PHE A 82 -10.49 6.17 11.74
N SER A 83 -10.71 7.30 11.11
CA SER A 83 -11.73 8.29 11.48
C SER A 83 -12.67 8.52 10.29
N SER A 84 -13.90 8.93 10.56
CA SER A 84 -14.88 9.21 9.53
C SER A 84 -15.57 10.55 9.74
N LYS A 85 -16.01 11.15 8.65
CA LYS A 85 -16.78 12.38 8.64
C LYS A 85 -17.80 12.36 7.52
N GLU A 86 -19.05 12.63 7.86
CA GLU A 86 -20.11 12.85 6.88
C GLU A 86 -20.11 14.32 6.42
N TRP A 87 -20.23 14.49 5.10
CA TRP A 87 -20.29 15.78 4.45
C TRP A 87 -21.56 15.91 3.64
N SER A 88 -22.21 17.08 3.70
CA SER A 88 -23.32 17.41 2.81
C SER A 88 -22.81 18.26 1.63
N VAL A 89 -22.85 17.70 0.43
CA VAL A 89 -22.37 18.34 -0.81
C VAL A 89 -23.50 18.41 -1.82
N LYS A 90 -23.98 19.60 -2.12
CA LYS A 90 -25.12 19.81 -3.04
C LYS A 90 -26.33 18.93 -2.74
N GLY A 91 -26.68 18.81 -1.45
CA GLY A 91 -27.81 18.02 -0.97
C GLY A 91 -27.60 16.50 -0.95
N LYS A 92 -26.38 16.03 -1.22
CA LYS A 92 -25.99 14.62 -1.15
C LYS A 92 -25.01 14.39 -0.02
N LYS A 93 -25.12 13.25 0.68
CA LYS A 93 -24.22 12.85 1.76
C LYS A 93 -23.03 12.09 1.21
N VAL A 94 -21.81 12.48 1.55
CA VAL A 94 -20.55 11.79 1.24
C VAL A 94 -19.88 11.42 2.54
N LEU A 95 -19.50 10.15 2.70
CA LEU A 95 -18.74 9.69 3.85
C LEU A 95 -17.24 9.73 3.50
N GLU A 96 -16.49 10.60 4.17
CA GLU A 96 -15.03 10.61 4.16
C GLU A 96 -14.51 9.69 5.27
N VAL A 97 -13.69 8.70 4.88
CA VAL A 97 -13.00 7.79 5.80
C VAL A 97 -11.51 8.10 5.68
N SER A 98 -10.90 8.52 6.78
CA SER A 98 -9.46 8.86 6.85
C SER A 98 -8.70 7.76 7.57
N ILE A 99 -7.72 7.18 6.91
CA ILE A 99 -6.88 6.10 7.41
C ILE A 99 -5.45 6.65 7.60
N PRO A 100 -4.93 6.72 8.83
CA PRO A 100 -3.55 7.11 9.06
C PRO A 100 -2.57 6.03 8.59
N PRO A 101 -1.31 6.38 8.26
CA PRO A 101 -0.24 5.40 8.11
C PRO A 101 -0.04 4.68 9.46
N SER A 102 0.22 3.37 9.40
CA SER A 102 0.32 2.56 10.61
C SER A 102 1.78 2.19 10.93
N ASN A 103 2.14 2.33 12.20
CA ASN A 103 3.41 1.81 12.73
C ASN A 103 3.35 0.30 13.05
N LYS A 104 2.22 -0.37 12.78
CA LYS A 104 2.01 -1.81 13.01
C LYS A 104 1.98 -2.61 11.69
N ALA A 105 2.47 -2.03 10.59
CA ALA A 105 2.56 -2.75 9.32
C ALA A 105 3.41 -4.04 9.45
N PRO A 106 3.05 -5.12 8.72
CA PRO A 106 2.00 -5.18 7.72
C PRO A 106 0.63 -5.57 8.30
N HIS A 107 -0.37 -4.77 8.00
CA HIS A 107 -1.76 -5.18 8.12
C HIS A 107 -2.13 -6.10 6.97
N LYS A 108 -3.01 -7.07 7.22
CA LYS A 108 -3.48 -8.05 6.23
C LYS A 108 -5.00 -8.03 6.14
N ALA A 109 -5.53 -8.31 4.96
CA ALA A 109 -6.95 -8.49 4.69
C ALA A 109 -7.17 -9.76 3.85
N PRO A 110 -8.39 -10.33 3.80
CA PRO A 110 -8.68 -11.47 2.95
C PRO A 110 -8.52 -11.12 1.47
N ASP A 111 -7.82 -11.99 0.73
CA ASP A 111 -7.82 -11.98 -0.73
C ASP A 111 -9.13 -12.56 -1.29
N LYS A 112 -9.19 -12.83 -2.59
CA LYS A 112 -10.37 -13.40 -3.24
C LYS A 112 -10.70 -14.82 -2.75
N ASP A 113 -9.70 -15.54 -2.24
CA ASP A 113 -9.83 -16.91 -1.74
C ASP A 113 -9.99 -16.94 -0.21
N GLY A 114 -10.16 -15.79 0.44
CA GLY A 114 -10.27 -15.65 1.89
C GLY A 114 -8.96 -15.76 2.66
N LYS A 115 -7.81 -15.86 1.97
CA LYS A 115 -6.49 -15.93 2.62
C LYS A 115 -6.00 -14.55 3.03
N LEU A 116 -5.51 -14.42 4.26
CA LEU A 116 -4.96 -13.16 4.75
C LEU A 116 -3.67 -12.78 4.02
N LYS A 117 -3.72 -11.69 3.28
CA LYS A 117 -2.62 -11.12 2.49
C LYS A 117 -2.41 -9.65 2.85
N ALA A 118 -1.16 -9.19 2.75
CA ALA A 118 -0.86 -7.77 2.88
C ALA A 118 -0.97 -7.08 1.52
N PHE A 119 -1.54 -5.89 1.55
CA PHE A 119 -1.68 -5.02 0.37
C PHE A 119 -1.06 -3.67 0.68
N PHE A 120 -0.58 -2.96 -0.34
CA PHE A 120 -0.10 -1.59 -0.25
C PHE A 120 -0.61 -0.78 -1.44
N ARG A 121 -0.60 0.56 -1.32
CA ARG A 121 -1.02 1.47 -2.40
C ARG A 121 0.13 1.67 -3.37
N PHE A 122 -0.19 1.56 -4.65
CA PHE A 122 0.68 1.98 -5.74
C PHE A 122 -0.17 2.77 -6.73
N LYS A 123 0.09 4.06 -6.84
CA LYS A 123 -0.79 4.99 -7.56
C LYS A 123 -2.23 4.90 -7.01
N ASP A 124 -3.19 4.56 -7.85
CA ASP A 124 -4.60 4.37 -7.55
C ASP A 124 -5.01 2.90 -7.28
N GLU A 125 -4.04 1.97 -7.23
CA GLU A 125 -4.30 0.54 -7.08
C GLU A 125 -3.85 -0.03 -5.72
N ASN A 126 -4.55 -1.07 -5.26
CA ASN A 126 -4.12 -1.89 -4.12
C ASN A 126 -3.36 -3.10 -4.65
N ILE A 127 -2.06 -3.15 -4.40
CA ILE A 127 -1.16 -4.21 -4.89
C ILE A 127 -0.83 -5.18 -3.77
N LEU A 128 -0.77 -6.47 -4.12
CA LEU A 128 -0.33 -7.53 -3.22
C LEU A 128 1.15 -7.35 -2.88
N ALA A 129 1.49 -7.33 -1.59
CA ALA A 129 2.86 -7.20 -1.14
C ALA A 129 3.70 -8.43 -1.53
N SER A 130 4.86 -8.17 -2.13
CA SER A 130 5.87 -9.18 -2.42
C SER A 130 6.57 -9.71 -1.15
N GLY A 131 7.32 -10.80 -1.29
CA GLY A 131 8.16 -11.32 -0.19
C GLY A 131 9.17 -10.28 0.29
N VAL A 132 9.77 -9.52 -0.62
CA VAL A 132 10.70 -8.41 -0.30
C VAL A 132 9.99 -7.34 0.54
N GLN A 133 8.80 -6.89 0.12
CA GLN A 133 8.02 -5.89 0.87
C GLN A 133 7.66 -6.38 2.28
N MET A 134 7.27 -7.64 2.40
CA MET A 134 6.98 -8.27 3.70
C MET A 134 8.21 -8.29 4.63
N LYS A 135 9.40 -8.52 4.07
CA LYS A 135 10.66 -8.51 4.83
C LYS A 135 11.08 -7.09 5.21
N ILE A 136 10.89 -6.10 4.34
CA ILE A 136 11.13 -4.68 4.64
C ILE A 136 10.34 -4.26 5.89
N TRP A 137 9.03 -4.46 5.90
CA TRP A 137 8.20 -4.10 7.07
C TRP A 137 8.65 -4.81 8.35
N ARG A 138 9.00 -6.10 8.26
CA ARG A 138 9.50 -6.86 9.42
C ARG A 138 10.80 -6.28 9.96
N LYS A 139 11.73 -5.92 9.06
CA LYS A 139 13.03 -5.35 9.43
C LYS A 139 12.89 -3.94 10.01
N GLN A 140 12.02 -3.11 9.46
CA GLN A 140 11.76 -1.76 9.97
C GLN A 140 11.16 -1.74 11.38
N HIS A 141 10.42 -2.81 11.75
CA HIS A 141 9.84 -2.96 13.09
C HIS A 141 10.67 -3.85 14.02
N SER A 142 11.81 -4.36 13.56
CA SER A 142 12.72 -5.17 14.40
C SER A 142 13.70 -4.27 15.13
N THR A 143 13.94 -4.58 16.40
CA THR A 143 15.03 -3.98 17.20
C THR A 143 16.38 -4.67 16.96
N GLN A 144 16.42 -5.69 16.11
CA GLN A 144 17.67 -6.42 15.83
C GLN A 144 18.56 -5.58 14.90
N ASN A 145 19.84 -5.48 15.26
CA ASN A 145 20.85 -4.91 14.40
C ASN A 145 21.04 -5.81 13.17
N ILE A 146 20.82 -5.25 11.99
CA ILE A 146 21.10 -5.93 10.74
C ILE A 146 22.60 -5.70 10.44
N ASN A 147 23.40 -6.76 10.56
CA ASN A 147 24.79 -6.72 10.15
C ASN A 147 24.88 -7.19 8.70
N ILE A 148 25.30 -6.32 7.81
CA ILE A 148 25.55 -6.66 6.39
C ILE A 148 27.07 -6.75 6.20
N THR A 149 27.52 -7.90 5.72
CA THR A 149 28.87 -8.06 5.17
C THR A 149 28.79 -7.93 3.66
N PHE A 150 29.38 -6.89 3.09
CA PHE A 150 29.36 -6.62 1.64
C PHE A 150 30.35 -7.54 0.90
N ASP A 151 30.11 -8.84 0.96
CA ASP A 151 30.84 -9.88 0.25
C ASP A 151 29.91 -10.78 -0.60
N GLY A 152 30.47 -11.69 -1.36
CA GLY A 152 29.71 -12.67 -2.12
C GLY A 152 28.61 -12.02 -2.98
N VAL A 153 27.33 -12.42 -2.76
CA VAL A 153 26.19 -11.98 -3.56
C VAL A 153 25.87 -10.49 -3.38
N TYR A 154 26.11 -9.90 -2.20
CA TYR A 154 25.89 -8.46 -1.98
C TYR A 154 26.80 -7.64 -2.90
N LYS A 155 28.08 -7.96 -2.95
CA LYS A 155 29.07 -7.29 -3.82
C LYS A 155 28.72 -7.49 -5.28
N TRP A 156 28.44 -8.74 -5.68
CA TRP A 156 28.03 -9.05 -7.05
C TRP A 156 26.81 -8.24 -7.49
N LEU A 157 25.77 -8.16 -6.64
CA LEU A 157 24.55 -7.44 -6.94
C LEU A 157 24.77 -5.94 -7.16
N LEU A 158 25.59 -5.31 -6.35
CA LEU A 158 25.90 -3.88 -6.50
C LEU A 158 26.70 -3.64 -7.80
N GLU A 159 27.72 -4.45 -8.08
CA GLU A 159 28.48 -4.38 -9.35
C GLU A 159 27.59 -4.64 -10.58
N PHE A 160 26.61 -5.53 -10.46
CA PHE A 160 25.63 -5.80 -11.52
C PHE A 160 24.74 -4.58 -11.76
N LEU A 161 24.20 -3.98 -10.70
CA LEU A 161 23.29 -2.82 -10.78
C LEU A 161 23.99 -1.55 -11.30
N GLU A 162 25.29 -1.38 -11.04
CA GLU A 162 26.09 -0.30 -11.64
C GLU A 162 26.14 -0.40 -13.17
N LYS A 163 26.16 -1.62 -13.71
CA LYS A 163 26.27 -1.89 -15.14
C LYS A 163 24.92 -2.00 -15.85
N ASN A 164 23.89 -2.55 -15.16
CA ASN A 164 22.62 -2.97 -15.79
C ASN A 164 21.41 -2.21 -15.29
N SER A 165 21.57 -1.15 -14.51
CA SER A 165 20.53 -0.26 -14.01
C SER A 165 19.47 -0.91 -13.11
N THR A 166 18.91 -2.07 -13.44
CA THR A 166 17.84 -2.75 -12.68
C THR A 166 18.01 -4.25 -12.66
N ILE A 167 17.38 -4.91 -11.68
CA ILE A 167 17.27 -6.36 -11.57
C ILE A 167 15.92 -6.74 -10.93
N SER A 168 15.34 -7.86 -11.31
CA SER A 168 14.22 -8.50 -10.62
C SER A 168 14.69 -9.57 -9.63
N VAL A 169 13.79 -10.08 -8.77
CA VAL A 169 14.10 -11.20 -7.85
C VAL A 169 14.47 -12.45 -8.64
N ASP A 170 13.74 -12.74 -9.71
CA ASP A 170 13.94 -13.96 -10.50
C ASP A 170 15.28 -13.92 -11.27
N GLU A 171 15.67 -12.76 -11.81
CA GLU A 171 16.99 -12.56 -12.42
C GLU A 171 18.12 -12.74 -11.40
N LEU A 172 17.98 -12.16 -10.19
CA LEU A 172 18.98 -12.35 -9.13
C LEU A 172 19.17 -13.83 -8.78
N ILE A 173 18.07 -14.58 -8.68
CA ILE A 173 18.12 -16.03 -8.44
C ILE A 173 18.82 -16.74 -9.60
N ASN A 174 18.45 -16.44 -10.84
CA ASN A 174 18.99 -17.09 -12.03
C ASN A 174 20.50 -16.85 -12.22
N TYR A 175 20.97 -15.62 -11.96
CA TYR A 175 22.38 -15.30 -12.09
C TYR A 175 23.26 -15.84 -10.95
N THR A 176 22.72 -15.96 -9.74
CA THR A 176 23.55 -16.30 -8.57
C THR A 176 23.31 -17.70 -8.02
N GLY A 177 22.23 -18.39 -8.42
CA GLY A 177 21.85 -19.71 -7.94
C GLY A 177 21.35 -19.74 -6.49
N ILE A 178 21.13 -18.60 -5.85
CA ILE A 178 20.62 -18.53 -4.48
C ILE A 178 19.14 -18.85 -4.39
N THR A 179 18.65 -19.21 -3.20
CA THR A 179 17.23 -19.44 -2.97
C THR A 179 16.44 -18.13 -3.03
N LYS A 180 15.15 -18.19 -3.37
CA LYS A 180 14.24 -17.04 -3.35
C LYS A 180 14.24 -16.32 -1.99
N HIS A 181 14.22 -17.10 -0.89
CA HIS A 181 14.25 -16.54 0.45
C HIS A 181 15.50 -15.68 0.69
N LYS A 182 16.68 -16.16 0.25
CA LYS A 182 17.95 -15.45 0.37
C LYS A 182 17.99 -14.20 -0.52
N ALA A 183 17.48 -14.28 -1.76
CA ALA A 183 17.36 -13.13 -2.67
C ALA A 183 16.50 -12.02 -2.06
N GLU A 184 15.33 -12.39 -1.53
CA GLU A 184 14.43 -11.45 -0.85
C GLU A 184 15.07 -10.85 0.42
N ASP A 185 15.89 -11.60 1.18
CA ASP A 185 16.62 -11.07 2.33
C ASP A 185 17.64 -10.03 1.92
N ILE A 186 18.48 -10.35 0.92
CA ILE A 186 19.52 -9.44 0.42
C ILE A 186 18.89 -8.13 -0.08
N LEU A 187 17.86 -8.22 -0.94
CA LEU A 187 17.19 -7.04 -1.47
C LEU A 187 16.54 -6.20 -0.37
N SER A 188 15.87 -6.84 0.59
CA SER A 188 15.24 -6.12 1.70
C SER A 188 16.26 -5.49 2.65
N ASP A 189 17.44 -6.10 2.86
CA ASP A 189 18.54 -5.49 3.62
C ASP A 189 19.01 -4.20 2.94
N LEU A 190 19.35 -4.29 1.66
CA LEU A 190 19.84 -3.15 0.89
C LEU A 190 18.82 -2.01 0.79
N ILE A 191 17.51 -2.33 0.78
CA ILE A 191 16.45 -1.32 0.79
C ILE A 191 16.34 -0.63 2.15
N VAL A 192 16.39 -1.39 3.25
CA VAL A 192 16.32 -0.82 4.60
C VAL A 192 17.51 0.10 4.89
N PHE A 193 18.66 -0.15 4.28
CA PHE A 193 19.86 0.72 4.35
C PHE A 193 19.90 1.81 3.26
N ASP A 194 18.85 1.95 2.48
CA ASP A 194 18.73 2.94 1.39
C ASP A 194 19.84 2.83 0.32
N VAL A 195 20.45 1.66 0.18
CA VAL A 195 21.44 1.35 -0.88
C VAL A 195 20.75 1.00 -2.19
N VAL A 196 19.61 0.32 -2.11
CA VAL A 196 18.79 -0.09 -3.26
C VAL A 196 17.38 0.43 -3.07
N LYS A 197 16.75 0.87 -4.15
CA LYS A 197 15.33 1.23 -4.20
C LYS A 197 14.52 0.19 -4.97
N MET A 198 13.29 0.00 -4.53
CA MET A 198 12.30 -0.85 -5.18
C MET A 198 11.35 -0.01 -6.02
N THR A 199 11.19 -0.35 -7.27
CA THR A 199 10.19 0.23 -8.17
C THR A 199 9.18 -0.86 -8.54
N VAL A 200 7.91 -0.58 -8.23
CA VAL A 200 6.80 -1.50 -8.56
C VAL A 200 6.08 -0.96 -9.78
N ASN A 201 5.74 -1.83 -10.71
CA ASN A 201 4.81 -1.55 -11.78
C ASN A 201 3.75 -2.68 -11.88
N ARG A 202 2.80 -2.60 -12.82
CA ARG A 202 1.70 -3.58 -12.94
C ARG A 202 2.16 -5.02 -13.22
N HIS A 203 3.35 -5.20 -13.79
CA HIS A 203 3.82 -6.47 -14.31
C HIS A 203 4.96 -7.06 -13.48
N GLU A 204 5.78 -6.20 -12.88
CA GLU A 204 7.00 -6.62 -12.21
C GLU A 204 7.43 -5.67 -11.09
N THR A 205 8.33 -6.17 -10.26
CA THR A 205 9.03 -5.38 -9.24
C THR A 205 10.51 -5.39 -9.59
N LEU A 206 11.08 -4.21 -9.79
CA LEU A 206 12.48 -4.00 -10.15
C LEU A 206 13.23 -3.29 -9.03
N PHE A 207 14.51 -3.57 -8.96
CA PHE A 207 15.42 -3.02 -7.97
C PHE A 207 16.56 -2.30 -8.68
N SER A 208 16.95 -1.14 -8.18
CA SER A 208 18.03 -0.31 -8.73
C SER A 208 18.80 0.37 -7.60
N ILE A 209 20.00 0.85 -7.86
CA ILE A 209 20.77 1.62 -6.88
C ILE A 209 19.98 2.88 -6.49
N SER A 210 19.97 3.19 -5.19
CA SER A 210 19.45 4.46 -4.69
C SER A 210 20.42 5.57 -5.10
N THR A 211 19.97 6.50 -5.93
CA THR A 211 20.73 7.71 -6.18
C THR A 211 20.64 8.60 -4.95
N LEU A 212 21.75 8.77 -4.25
CA LEU A 212 21.85 9.78 -3.18
C LEU A 212 21.39 11.13 -3.75
N LYS A 213 20.41 11.74 -3.09
CA LYS A 213 19.99 13.12 -3.39
C LYS A 213 20.94 14.10 -2.76
#